data_001cf02a93e457c535d90add62ea4807
#
_entry.id   001cf02a93e457c535d90add62ea4807
#
_cell.length_a   1.000
_cell.length_b   1.000
_cell.length_c   1.000
_cell.angle_alpha   90.00
_cell.angle_beta   90.00
_cell.angle_gamma   90.00
#
_symmetry.space_group_name_H-M   'P 1'
#
loop_
_entity.id
_entity.type
_entity.pdbx_description
1 polymer ?
#
loop_
_entity_poly.entity_id
_entity_poly.type
_entity_poly.pdbx_seq_one_letter_code
_entity_poly.pdbx_strand_id
1 'polypeptide(L)'
;MQRNAGFCWASCRFIIYLRHDMGTLYIIPTPVGNMEDMTFRAIRLLKEADLVLAEDTRTSSVLLKHYDIKNRLMAHHKFNEHGTASPIVERLKAGETIALVSDAGTPGVSDPGFLLAREAVKAGIEVQTLPGATACIPALVSSGLPCDRFCFEGFLPQKKGRQTILQSLQNEPRTMVFYESPYRLVKTLKQFAEVFGEDRQVSVAREISKLHEEHVRGTLAEVIAHFEEASPRGEIVITLAGCNVKKTKDKQLKLEE
;
A
#
# COMPACT_ATOMS: atom_id res chain seq x y z
N MET A 1 -43.00 -5.82 -43.58
CA MET A 1 -42.98 -6.39 -42.22
C MET A 1 -41.79 -5.82 -41.48
N GLN A 2 -41.99 -4.72 -40.78
CA GLN A 2 -40.99 -4.10 -39.90
C GLN A 2 -41.19 -4.67 -38.47
N ARG A 3 -40.14 -5.21 -37.89
CA ARG A 3 -40.15 -5.57 -36.46
C ARG A 3 -39.33 -4.53 -35.71
N ASN A 4 -40.03 -3.68 -34.96
CA ASN A 4 -39.47 -2.76 -34.00
C ASN A 4 -38.83 -3.52 -32.86
N ALA A 5 -37.49 -3.40 -32.66
CA ALA A 5 -36.80 -3.71 -31.43
C ALA A 5 -36.82 -2.47 -30.55
N GLY A 6 -37.82 -2.39 -29.68
CA GLY A 6 -37.87 -1.40 -28.60
C GLY A 6 -36.80 -1.69 -27.56
N PHE A 7 -35.66 -1.04 -27.62
CA PHE A 7 -34.65 -1.07 -26.58
C PHE A 7 -35.13 -0.22 -25.40
N CYS A 8 -35.35 -0.87 -24.25
CA CYS A 8 -35.92 -0.27 -23.06
C CYS A 8 -34.93 0.71 -22.41
N TRP A 9 -35.03 2.01 -22.75
CA TRP A 9 -34.26 3.12 -22.18
C TRP A 9 -34.61 3.44 -20.71
N ALA A 10 -35.70 2.86 -20.19
CA ALA A 10 -36.17 3.13 -18.82
C ALA A 10 -35.24 2.57 -17.72
N SER A 11 -34.61 1.40 -17.97
CA SER A 11 -33.73 0.75 -16.98
C SER A 11 -32.41 1.49 -16.75
N CYS A 12 -31.84 2.14 -17.78
CA CYS A 12 -30.61 2.92 -17.65
C CYS A 12 -30.80 4.24 -16.88
N ARG A 13 -31.97 4.90 -17.05
CA ARG A 13 -32.25 6.13 -16.30
C ARG A 13 -32.47 5.89 -14.82
N PHE A 14 -33.07 4.74 -14.44
CA PHE A 14 -33.29 4.41 -13.04
C PHE A 14 -31.97 4.13 -12.28
N ILE A 15 -31.00 3.50 -12.93
CA ILE A 15 -29.66 3.24 -12.36
C ILE A 15 -28.85 4.54 -12.19
N ILE A 16 -29.00 5.49 -13.10
CA ILE A 16 -28.33 6.80 -13.04
C ILE A 16 -28.94 7.68 -11.93
N TYR A 17 -30.24 7.64 -11.71
CA TYR A 17 -30.91 8.43 -10.67
C TYR A 17 -30.57 7.93 -9.24
N LEU A 18 -30.43 6.61 -9.04
CA LEU A 18 -30.04 6.04 -7.75
C LEU A 18 -28.57 6.31 -7.38
N ARG A 19 -27.72 6.66 -8.35
CA ARG A 19 -26.32 7.02 -8.07
C ARG A 19 -26.11 8.43 -7.53
N HIS A 20 -27.10 9.33 -7.69
CA HIS A 20 -26.98 10.71 -7.23
C HIS A 20 -27.32 10.91 -5.75
N ASP A 21 -27.96 9.95 -5.11
CA ASP A 21 -28.40 10.05 -3.70
C ASP A 21 -27.44 9.36 -2.73
N MET A 22 -26.51 8.55 -3.20
CA MET A 22 -25.50 7.88 -2.33
C MET A 22 -24.25 8.77 -2.17
N GLY A 23 -23.67 8.73 -0.98
CA GLY A 23 -22.39 9.39 -0.68
C GLY A 23 -21.21 8.70 -1.35
N THR A 24 -20.03 9.27 -1.16
CA THR A 24 -18.76 8.79 -1.72
C THR A 24 -17.81 8.40 -0.60
N LEU A 25 -17.14 7.26 -0.75
CA LEU A 25 -16.01 6.88 0.10
C LEU A 25 -14.71 7.40 -0.54
N TYR A 26 -14.05 8.35 0.11
CA TYR A 26 -12.72 8.81 -0.27
C TYR A 26 -11.64 8.07 0.52
N ILE A 27 -10.73 7.40 -0.18
CA ILE A 27 -9.52 6.81 0.42
C ILE A 27 -8.40 7.81 0.20
N ILE A 28 -7.91 8.40 1.29
CA ILE A 28 -7.01 9.56 1.25
C ILE A 28 -5.64 9.18 1.81
N PRO A 29 -4.60 9.14 0.96
CA PRO A 29 -3.23 8.96 1.41
C PRO A 29 -2.77 10.08 2.34
N THR A 30 -2.05 9.72 3.40
CA THR A 30 -1.43 10.64 4.36
C THR A 30 0.09 10.61 4.25
N PRO A 31 0.80 11.66 4.68
CA PRO A 31 2.25 11.72 4.60
C PRO A 31 2.95 10.53 5.27
N VAL A 32 4.03 10.04 4.65
CA VAL A 32 4.85 8.94 5.21
C VAL A 32 6.02 9.42 6.07
N GLY A 33 6.10 10.74 6.30
CA GLY A 33 7.16 11.31 7.14
C GLY A 33 7.32 12.82 7.01
N ASN A 34 6.88 13.41 5.91
CA ASN A 34 6.94 14.85 5.68
C ASN A 34 5.52 15.39 5.42
N MET A 35 5.07 16.33 6.26
CA MET A 35 3.74 16.92 6.12
C MET A 35 3.52 17.60 4.76
N GLU A 36 4.57 18.10 4.09
CA GLU A 36 4.47 18.73 2.76
C GLU A 36 4.02 17.77 1.65
N ASP A 37 4.07 16.45 1.89
CA ASP A 37 3.58 15.44 0.94
C ASP A 37 2.05 15.32 0.90
N MET A 38 1.32 16.12 1.67
CA MET A 38 -0.14 16.17 1.64
C MET A 38 -0.64 16.95 0.43
N THR A 39 -1.54 16.36 -0.36
CA THR A 39 -2.08 17.05 -1.53
C THR A 39 -3.16 18.07 -1.17
N PHE A 40 -3.25 19.19 -1.91
CA PHE A 40 -4.32 20.17 -1.74
C PHE A 40 -5.72 19.56 -1.87
N ARG A 41 -5.89 18.57 -2.76
CA ARG A 41 -7.15 17.85 -2.93
C ARG A 41 -7.51 17.05 -1.69
N ALA A 42 -6.53 16.38 -1.05
CA ALA A 42 -6.73 15.63 0.17
C ALA A 42 -7.18 16.55 1.32
N ILE A 43 -6.49 17.69 1.51
CA ILE A 43 -6.86 18.70 2.53
C ILE A 43 -8.30 19.19 2.31
N ARG A 44 -8.66 19.52 1.08
CA ARG A 44 -10.02 19.99 0.75
C ARG A 44 -11.07 18.92 1.07
N LEU A 45 -10.88 17.68 0.62
CA LEU A 45 -11.83 16.60 0.84
C LEU A 45 -11.96 16.20 2.31
N LEU A 46 -10.87 16.26 3.09
CA LEU A 46 -10.94 16.05 4.54
C LEU A 46 -11.73 17.16 5.26
N LYS A 47 -11.77 18.38 4.72
CA LYS A 47 -12.60 19.48 5.25
C LYS A 47 -14.08 19.30 4.87
N GLU A 48 -14.35 18.80 3.68
CA GLU A 48 -15.70 18.67 3.10
C GLU A 48 -16.43 17.40 3.54
N ALA A 49 -15.72 16.35 3.95
CA ALA A 49 -16.31 15.07 4.37
C ALA A 49 -17.18 15.21 5.62
N ASP A 50 -18.26 14.44 5.71
CA ASP A 50 -19.14 14.40 6.90
C ASP A 50 -18.49 13.65 8.06
N LEU A 51 -17.57 12.73 7.76
CA LEU A 51 -16.83 11.92 8.73
C LEU A 51 -15.45 11.54 8.18
N VAL A 52 -14.46 11.55 9.05
CA VAL A 52 -13.12 10.98 8.79
C VAL A 52 -12.91 9.72 9.62
N LEU A 53 -12.66 8.61 8.94
CA LEU A 53 -12.25 7.34 9.52
C LEU A 53 -10.74 7.30 9.64
N ALA A 54 -10.22 6.94 10.79
CA ALA A 54 -8.79 6.94 11.08
C ALA A 54 -8.35 5.63 11.73
N GLU A 55 -7.18 5.13 11.38
CA GLU A 55 -6.58 3.97 12.01
C GLU A 55 -6.27 4.26 13.48
N ASP A 56 -5.51 5.32 13.77
CA ASP A 56 -5.35 5.90 15.09
C ASP A 56 -5.83 7.36 15.08
N THR A 57 -6.91 7.64 15.82
CA THR A 57 -7.49 8.97 15.89
C THR A 57 -6.56 10.00 16.53
N ARG A 58 -5.57 9.57 17.33
CA ARG A 58 -4.57 10.46 17.95
C ARG A 58 -3.59 10.96 16.89
N THR A 59 -3.04 10.07 16.07
CA THR A 59 -2.15 10.39 14.95
C THR A 59 -2.87 11.28 13.94
N SER A 60 -4.06 10.87 13.50
CA SER A 60 -4.85 11.65 12.54
C SER A 60 -5.29 13.01 13.08
N SER A 61 -5.53 13.14 14.40
CA SER A 61 -5.84 14.43 15.05
C SER A 61 -4.70 15.44 14.89
N VAL A 62 -3.44 14.99 14.99
CA VAL A 62 -2.26 15.84 14.78
C VAL A 62 -2.21 16.32 13.33
N LEU A 63 -2.44 15.42 12.38
CA LEU A 63 -2.50 15.73 10.94
C LEU A 63 -3.60 16.78 10.65
N LEU A 64 -4.83 16.53 11.11
CA LEU A 64 -5.95 17.44 10.89
C LEU A 64 -5.68 18.82 11.49
N LYS A 65 -5.12 18.88 12.70
CA LYS A 65 -4.76 20.13 13.36
C LYS A 65 -3.70 20.90 12.56
N HIS A 66 -2.70 20.24 12.02
CA HIS A 66 -1.64 20.87 11.23
C HIS A 66 -2.19 21.63 10.01
N TYR A 67 -3.23 21.09 9.35
CA TYR A 67 -3.86 21.69 8.17
C TYR A 67 -5.13 22.51 8.47
N ASP A 68 -5.39 22.80 9.73
CA ASP A 68 -6.62 23.49 10.20
C ASP A 68 -7.89 22.83 9.62
N ILE A 69 -7.97 21.50 9.77
CA ILE A 69 -9.13 20.70 9.40
C ILE A 69 -9.96 20.41 10.65
N LYS A 70 -11.18 20.92 10.67
CA LYS A 70 -12.15 20.69 11.77
C LYS A 70 -13.16 19.64 11.29
N ASN A 71 -12.93 18.39 11.63
CA ASN A 71 -13.83 17.30 11.23
C ASN A 71 -13.94 16.26 12.36
N ARG A 72 -15.01 15.45 12.30
CA ARG A 72 -15.23 14.33 13.22
C ARG A 72 -14.32 13.17 12.85
N LEU A 73 -13.62 12.63 13.85
CA LEU A 73 -12.82 11.42 13.71
C LEU A 73 -13.55 10.23 14.33
N MET A 74 -13.52 9.10 13.63
CA MET A 74 -13.97 7.80 14.14
C MET A 74 -12.89 6.76 13.89
N ALA A 75 -12.60 5.92 14.89
CA ALA A 75 -11.62 4.86 14.77
C ALA A 75 -12.10 3.74 13.81
N HIS A 76 -11.27 3.40 12.83
CA HIS A 76 -11.47 2.30 11.90
C HIS A 76 -10.13 1.60 11.67
N HIS A 77 -9.87 0.56 12.43
CA HIS A 77 -8.60 -0.16 12.48
C HIS A 77 -8.80 -1.66 12.35
N LYS A 78 -7.72 -2.39 12.15
CA LYS A 78 -7.71 -3.84 11.91
C LYS A 78 -8.56 -4.66 12.89
N PHE A 79 -8.69 -4.23 14.14
CA PHE A 79 -9.42 -4.99 15.16
C PHE A 79 -10.92 -4.69 15.18
N ASN A 80 -11.38 -3.57 14.58
CA ASN A 80 -12.79 -3.20 14.56
C ASN A 80 -13.40 -3.12 13.16
N GLU A 81 -12.62 -3.21 12.08
CA GLU A 81 -13.08 -3.02 10.70
C GLU A 81 -14.26 -3.95 10.32
N HIS A 82 -14.28 -5.19 10.81
CA HIS A 82 -15.40 -6.11 10.57
C HIS A 82 -16.72 -5.63 11.18
N GLY A 83 -16.67 -5.00 12.36
CA GLY A 83 -17.85 -4.47 13.05
C GLY A 83 -18.29 -3.11 12.53
N THR A 84 -17.36 -2.29 12.04
CA THR A 84 -17.62 -0.93 11.60
C THR A 84 -17.95 -0.80 10.11
N ALA A 85 -17.53 -1.74 9.26
CA ALA A 85 -17.72 -1.65 7.82
C ALA A 85 -19.23 -1.57 7.42
N SER A 86 -20.08 -2.43 7.96
CA SER A 86 -21.51 -2.43 7.62
C SER A 86 -22.23 -1.12 8.05
N PRO A 87 -22.11 -0.62 9.28
CA PRO A 87 -22.66 0.67 9.66
C PRO A 87 -22.16 1.85 8.80
N ILE A 88 -20.89 1.84 8.40
CA ILE A 88 -20.31 2.88 7.53
C ILE A 88 -20.95 2.80 6.13
N VAL A 89 -21.11 1.60 5.57
CA VAL A 89 -21.78 1.40 4.28
C VAL A 89 -23.21 1.94 4.30
N GLU A 90 -23.98 1.74 5.39
CA GLU A 90 -25.33 2.29 5.50
C GLU A 90 -25.33 3.83 5.55
N ARG A 91 -24.35 4.47 6.20
CA ARG A 91 -24.19 5.93 6.18
C ARG A 91 -23.88 6.45 4.78
N LEU A 92 -23.00 5.77 4.05
CA LEU A 92 -22.69 6.09 2.65
C LEU A 92 -23.93 5.95 1.76
N LYS A 93 -24.75 4.91 1.95
CA LYS A 93 -26.05 4.76 1.25
C LYS A 93 -27.03 5.87 1.58
N ALA A 94 -26.97 6.41 2.79
CA ALA A 94 -27.79 7.55 3.23
C ALA A 94 -27.30 8.90 2.65
N GLY A 95 -26.25 8.92 1.83
CA GLY A 95 -25.74 10.12 1.16
C GLY A 95 -24.56 10.79 1.86
N GLU A 96 -24.05 10.25 2.99
CA GLU A 96 -22.90 10.83 3.68
C GLU A 96 -21.61 10.61 2.88
N THR A 97 -20.79 11.64 2.80
CA THR A 97 -19.43 11.59 2.24
C THR A 97 -18.43 11.26 3.34
N ILE A 98 -17.72 10.14 3.19
CA ILE A 98 -16.82 9.65 4.23
C ILE A 98 -15.39 9.55 3.68
N ALA A 99 -14.42 10.06 4.43
CA ALA A 99 -13.00 9.95 4.16
C ALA A 99 -12.36 8.88 5.04
N LEU A 100 -11.49 8.03 4.46
CA LEU A 100 -10.67 7.07 5.19
C LEU A 100 -9.19 7.47 5.07
N VAL A 101 -8.51 7.55 6.21
CA VAL A 101 -7.07 7.76 6.31
C VAL A 101 -6.41 6.64 7.12
N SER A 102 -5.12 6.36 6.85
CA SER A 102 -4.24 5.54 7.71
C SER A 102 -3.26 6.43 8.45
N ASP A 103 -2.45 5.85 9.33
CA ASP A 103 -1.44 6.59 10.10
C ASP A 103 -0.35 7.17 9.20
N ALA A 104 0.01 6.45 8.11
CA ALA A 104 0.96 6.90 7.10
C ALA A 104 0.73 6.20 5.75
N GLY A 105 0.79 6.93 4.65
CA GLY A 105 0.67 6.36 3.31
C GLY A 105 -0.77 6.15 2.86
N THR A 106 -0.99 5.18 1.98
CA THR A 106 -2.28 4.91 1.32
C THR A 106 -3.06 3.84 2.09
N PRO A 107 -4.27 4.15 2.62
CA PRO A 107 -5.10 3.16 3.28
C PRO A 107 -5.37 1.94 2.40
N GLY A 108 -5.37 0.75 3.00
CA GLY A 108 -5.54 -0.52 2.29
C GLY A 108 -4.24 -1.12 1.73
N VAL A 109 -3.13 -0.37 1.72
CA VAL A 109 -1.79 -0.87 1.33
C VAL A 109 -0.99 -1.22 2.57
N SER A 110 -1.09 -2.45 3.03
CA SER A 110 -0.58 -2.99 4.31
C SER A 110 -1.28 -2.44 5.56
N ASP A 111 -2.27 -1.59 5.39
CA ASP A 111 -3.07 -0.93 6.42
C ASP A 111 -4.56 -1.34 6.32
N PRO A 112 -5.41 -1.01 7.32
CA PRO A 112 -6.85 -1.18 7.23
C PRO A 112 -7.47 -0.38 6.08
N GLY A 113 -8.61 -0.86 5.56
CA GLY A 113 -9.36 -0.15 4.52
C GLY A 113 -9.83 -1.03 3.37
N PHE A 114 -9.13 -2.13 3.06
CA PHE A 114 -9.54 -3.06 2.00
C PHE A 114 -10.96 -3.60 2.22
N LEU A 115 -11.30 -4.00 3.44
CA LEU A 115 -12.61 -4.55 3.76
C LEU A 115 -13.72 -3.53 3.51
N LEU A 116 -13.55 -2.29 3.99
CA LEU A 116 -14.51 -1.22 3.79
C LEU A 116 -14.67 -0.86 2.30
N ALA A 117 -13.56 -0.70 1.58
CA ALA A 117 -13.59 -0.43 0.15
C ALA A 117 -14.33 -1.53 -0.61
N ARG A 118 -14.07 -2.80 -0.31
CA ARG A 118 -14.74 -3.95 -0.91
C ARG A 118 -16.25 -3.95 -0.65
N GLU A 119 -16.67 -3.72 0.58
CA GLU A 119 -18.10 -3.71 0.93
C GLU A 119 -18.82 -2.48 0.33
N ALA A 120 -18.17 -1.33 0.26
CA ALA A 120 -18.69 -0.14 -0.42
C ALA A 120 -18.89 -0.40 -1.92
N VAL A 121 -17.91 -0.98 -2.60
CA VAL A 121 -18.01 -1.36 -4.03
C VAL A 121 -19.14 -2.36 -4.26
N LYS A 122 -19.27 -3.40 -3.41
CA LYS A 122 -20.37 -4.37 -3.49
C LYS A 122 -21.74 -3.71 -3.31
N ALA A 123 -21.83 -2.67 -2.49
CA ALA A 123 -23.05 -1.91 -2.26
C ALA A 123 -23.35 -0.89 -3.38
N GLY A 124 -22.52 -0.80 -4.42
CA GLY A 124 -22.68 0.17 -5.52
C GLY A 124 -22.29 1.60 -5.17
N ILE A 125 -21.61 1.80 -4.02
CA ILE A 125 -21.14 3.11 -3.57
C ILE A 125 -19.89 3.48 -4.38
N GLU A 126 -19.77 4.76 -4.71
CA GLU A 126 -18.56 5.28 -5.36
C GLU A 126 -17.40 5.30 -4.37
N VAL A 127 -16.28 4.67 -4.77
CA VAL A 127 -15.03 4.64 -4.01
C VAL A 127 -13.97 5.37 -4.82
N GLN A 128 -13.48 6.49 -4.30
CA GLN A 128 -12.42 7.26 -4.93
C GLN A 128 -11.14 7.23 -4.07
N THR A 129 -10.09 6.58 -4.58
CA THR A 129 -8.76 6.64 -3.97
C THR A 129 -7.98 7.79 -4.61
N LEU A 130 -7.46 8.69 -3.78
CA LEU A 130 -6.65 9.80 -4.27
C LEU A 130 -5.22 9.35 -4.57
N PRO A 131 -4.60 9.85 -5.65
CA PRO A 131 -3.14 9.80 -5.78
C PRO A 131 -2.48 10.53 -4.61
N GLY A 132 -1.44 9.94 -4.05
CA GLY A 132 -0.75 10.55 -2.91
C GLY A 132 0.39 9.69 -2.37
N ALA A 133 0.80 9.99 -1.15
CA ALA A 133 1.96 9.39 -0.52
C ALA A 133 1.81 7.87 -0.33
N THR A 134 2.89 7.16 -0.64
CA THR A 134 3.08 5.74 -0.33
C THR A 134 4.57 5.44 -0.30
N ALA A 135 5.05 4.66 0.66
CA ALA A 135 6.50 4.43 0.81
C ALA A 135 7.08 3.51 -0.27
N CYS A 136 6.29 2.55 -0.78
CA CYS A 136 6.79 1.52 -1.72
C CYS A 136 7.23 2.09 -3.07
N ILE A 137 6.55 3.11 -3.60
CA ILE A 137 6.88 3.69 -4.91
C ILE A 137 8.16 4.53 -4.87
N PRO A 138 8.33 5.49 -3.95
CA PRO A 138 9.61 6.20 -3.80
C PRO A 138 10.79 5.24 -3.56
N ALA A 139 10.64 4.23 -2.69
CA ALA A 139 11.66 3.22 -2.45
C ALA A 139 12.03 2.45 -3.74
N LEU A 140 11.03 2.02 -4.50
CA LEU A 140 11.22 1.31 -5.77
C LEU A 140 11.98 2.18 -6.78
N VAL A 141 11.53 3.40 -7.00
CA VAL A 141 12.14 4.30 -8.00
C VAL A 141 13.57 4.67 -7.59
N SER A 142 13.79 5.00 -6.31
CA SER A 142 15.12 5.36 -5.81
C SER A 142 16.06 4.16 -5.64
N SER A 143 15.58 2.93 -5.76
CA SER A 143 16.43 1.73 -5.70
C SER A 143 17.41 1.63 -6.87
N GLY A 144 17.07 2.19 -8.04
CA GLY A 144 17.81 2.01 -9.28
C GLY A 144 17.60 0.63 -9.94
N LEU A 145 16.70 -0.21 -9.40
CA LEU A 145 16.31 -1.49 -10.00
C LEU A 145 15.18 -1.28 -11.03
N PRO A 146 14.98 -2.23 -11.98
CA PRO A 146 13.87 -2.15 -12.93
C PRO A 146 12.53 -1.92 -12.23
N CYS A 147 11.79 -0.87 -12.61
CA CYS A 147 10.56 -0.47 -11.97
C CYS A 147 9.32 -0.48 -12.90
N ASP A 148 9.49 -0.86 -14.17
CA ASP A 148 8.43 -1.01 -15.16
C ASP A 148 7.43 -2.13 -14.80
N ARG A 149 7.92 -3.18 -14.16
CA ARG A 149 7.12 -4.30 -13.65
C ARG A 149 7.67 -4.74 -12.30
N PHE A 150 6.85 -4.73 -11.27
CA PHE A 150 7.25 -5.11 -9.92
C PHE A 150 6.13 -5.87 -9.18
N CYS A 151 6.49 -6.52 -8.08
CA CYS A 151 5.57 -7.14 -7.13
C CYS A 151 5.67 -6.42 -5.79
N PHE A 152 4.54 -6.05 -5.20
CA PHE A 152 4.47 -5.58 -3.83
C PHE A 152 4.05 -6.73 -2.93
N GLU A 153 4.96 -7.16 -2.05
CA GLU A 153 4.78 -8.29 -1.14
C GLU A 153 4.41 -7.85 0.28
N GLY A 154 4.55 -6.54 0.60
CA GLY A 154 4.24 -5.99 1.91
C GLY A 154 5.07 -6.62 3.02
N PHE A 155 4.46 -6.82 4.21
CA PHE A 155 5.11 -7.48 5.33
C PHE A 155 5.04 -8.99 5.22
N LEU A 156 6.19 -9.64 5.18
CA LEU A 156 6.26 -11.11 5.24
C LEU A 156 5.73 -11.64 6.59
N PRO A 157 5.07 -12.81 6.61
CA PRO A 157 4.66 -13.45 7.86
C PRO A 157 5.83 -13.62 8.83
N GLN A 158 5.57 -13.44 10.12
CA GLN A 158 6.65 -13.54 11.13
C GLN A 158 7.15 -14.96 11.37
N LYS A 159 6.28 -15.97 11.23
CA LYS A 159 6.57 -17.39 11.52
C LYS A 159 5.99 -18.29 10.43
N LYS A 160 4.75 -18.80 10.62
CA LYS A 160 4.10 -19.76 9.74
C LYS A 160 3.89 -19.18 8.34
N GLY A 161 4.27 -19.92 7.31
CA GLY A 161 4.09 -19.53 5.91
C GLY A 161 5.23 -18.66 5.33
N ARG A 162 6.11 -18.09 6.15
CA ARG A 162 7.19 -17.20 5.68
C ARG A 162 8.13 -17.89 4.68
N GLN A 163 8.63 -19.08 5.05
CA GLN A 163 9.54 -19.83 4.18
C GLN A 163 8.89 -20.27 2.87
N THR A 164 7.62 -20.67 2.93
CA THR A 164 6.85 -21.04 1.73
C THR A 164 6.72 -19.86 0.77
N ILE A 165 6.42 -18.66 1.28
CA ILE A 165 6.35 -17.45 0.45
C ILE A 165 7.73 -17.14 -0.15
N LEU A 166 8.80 -17.14 0.64
CA LEU A 166 10.15 -16.89 0.13
C LEU A 166 10.54 -17.87 -0.99
N GLN A 167 10.25 -19.15 -0.81
CA GLN A 167 10.52 -20.16 -1.85
C GLN A 167 9.69 -19.93 -3.10
N SER A 168 8.42 -19.54 -2.99
CA SER A 168 7.58 -19.25 -4.15
C SER A 168 8.07 -18.04 -4.96
N LEU A 169 8.79 -17.12 -4.33
CA LEU A 169 9.37 -15.94 -4.95
C LEU A 169 10.77 -16.19 -5.55
N GLN A 170 11.37 -17.36 -5.37
CA GLN A 170 12.75 -17.64 -5.77
C GLN A 170 13.01 -17.34 -7.25
N ASN A 171 12.03 -17.65 -8.11
CA ASN A 171 12.11 -17.47 -9.54
C ASN A 171 11.31 -16.26 -10.06
N GLU A 172 10.90 -15.34 -9.18
CA GLU A 172 10.19 -14.12 -9.58
C GLU A 172 11.12 -13.22 -10.43
N PRO A 173 10.79 -12.95 -11.71
CA PRO A 173 11.64 -12.16 -12.59
C PRO A 173 11.51 -10.65 -12.39
N ARG A 174 10.45 -10.20 -11.72
CA ARG A 174 10.16 -8.78 -11.47
C ARG A 174 10.86 -8.31 -10.18
N THR A 175 11.11 -7.04 -10.07
CA THR A 175 11.53 -6.41 -8.82
C THR A 175 10.45 -6.61 -7.76
N MET A 176 10.86 -6.97 -6.55
CA MET A 176 9.98 -7.24 -5.41
C MET A 176 10.17 -6.17 -4.34
N VAL A 177 9.08 -5.67 -3.78
CA VAL A 177 9.09 -4.64 -2.74
C VAL A 177 8.45 -5.17 -1.46
N PHE A 178 9.19 -5.09 -0.35
CA PHE A 178 8.76 -5.57 0.97
C PHE A 178 8.79 -4.43 1.98
N TYR A 179 7.86 -4.46 2.93
CA TYR A 179 7.96 -3.69 4.16
C TYR A 179 8.57 -4.56 5.25
N GLU A 180 9.45 -3.97 6.07
CA GLU A 180 10.05 -4.72 7.17
C GLU A 180 10.28 -3.82 8.40
N SER A 181 10.24 -4.47 9.56
CA SER A 181 10.61 -3.84 10.83
C SER A 181 12.14 -3.73 10.97
N PRO A 182 12.67 -2.63 11.52
CA PRO A 182 14.10 -2.49 11.78
C PRO A 182 14.66 -3.63 12.63
N TYR A 183 13.88 -4.12 13.59
CA TYR A 183 14.28 -5.24 14.46
C TYR A 183 14.43 -6.59 13.74
N ARG A 184 13.92 -6.71 12.52
CA ARG A 184 13.97 -7.94 11.73
C ARG A 184 14.78 -7.81 10.45
N LEU A 185 15.21 -6.59 10.09
CA LEU A 185 15.86 -6.31 8.81
C LEU A 185 17.02 -7.28 8.53
N VAL A 186 18.04 -7.33 9.40
CA VAL A 186 19.21 -8.18 9.18
C VAL A 186 18.83 -9.66 9.04
N LYS A 187 17.93 -10.15 9.90
CA LYS A 187 17.43 -11.52 9.79
C LYS A 187 16.72 -11.78 8.46
N THR A 188 15.91 -10.82 7.99
CA THR A 188 15.18 -10.92 6.72
C THR A 188 16.13 -10.91 5.54
N LEU A 189 17.13 -10.03 5.53
CA LEU A 189 18.16 -9.99 4.48
C LEU A 189 18.98 -11.29 4.43
N LYS A 190 19.35 -11.90 5.56
CA LYS A 190 20.00 -13.20 5.60
C LYS A 190 19.13 -14.31 5.00
N GLN A 191 17.84 -14.34 5.32
CA GLN A 191 16.90 -15.28 4.71
C GLN A 191 16.76 -15.05 3.20
N PHE A 192 16.82 -13.78 2.76
CA PHE A 192 16.84 -13.47 1.33
C PHE A 192 18.12 -13.99 0.67
N ALA A 193 19.28 -13.83 1.30
CA ALA A 193 20.55 -14.37 0.78
C ALA A 193 20.52 -15.90 0.64
N GLU A 194 19.95 -16.61 1.62
CA GLU A 194 19.77 -18.07 1.59
C GLU A 194 18.88 -18.53 0.41
N VAL A 195 17.82 -17.79 0.08
CA VAL A 195 16.83 -18.20 -0.93
C VAL A 195 17.18 -17.67 -2.33
N PHE A 196 17.62 -16.41 -2.41
CA PHE A 196 17.81 -15.70 -3.68
C PHE A 196 19.28 -15.59 -4.13
N GLY A 197 20.23 -15.96 -3.24
CA GLY A 197 21.67 -15.83 -3.44
C GLY A 197 22.25 -14.51 -2.93
N GLU A 198 23.47 -14.56 -2.40
CA GLU A 198 24.16 -13.41 -1.80
C GLU A 198 24.50 -12.30 -2.80
N ASP A 199 24.63 -12.63 -4.09
CA ASP A 199 24.92 -11.72 -5.19
C ASP A 199 23.68 -10.97 -5.71
N ARG A 200 22.48 -11.28 -5.19
CA ARG A 200 21.24 -10.61 -5.58
C ARG A 200 21.28 -9.14 -5.20
N GLN A 201 20.97 -8.27 -6.17
CA GLN A 201 20.92 -6.84 -5.94
C GLN A 201 19.72 -6.45 -5.07
N VAL A 202 19.97 -5.60 -4.11
CA VAL A 202 18.97 -5.11 -3.16
C VAL A 202 19.19 -3.63 -2.85
N SER A 203 18.11 -2.93 -2.55
CA SER A 203 18.13 -1.58 -1.97
C SER A 203 17.28 -1.61 -0.70
N VAL A 204 17.84 -1.09 0.38
CA VAL A 204 17.11 -0.84 1.63
C VAL A 204 16.94 0.67 1.77
N ALA A 205 15.69 1.13 1.71
CA ALA A 205 15.32 2.51 1.98
C ALA A 205 14.78 2.61 3.42
N ARG A 206 15.32 3.53 4.20
CA ARG A 206 14.99 3.75 5.59
C ARG A 206 14.53 5.17 5.81
N GLU A 207 13.47 5.38 6.59
CA GLU A 207 12.96 6.69 6.99
C GLU A 207 12.65 7.62 5.79
N ILE A 208 12.02 7.08 4.74
CA ILE A 208 11.65 7.83 3.51
C ILE A 208 10.86 9.08 3.88
N SER A 209 11.16 10.21 3.24
CA SER A 209 10.60 11.56 3.46
C SER A 209 10.91 12.16 4.84
N LYS A 210 11.73 11.51 5.68
CA LYS A 210 12.09 12.01 7.01
C LYS A 210 13.51 12.57 7.04
N LEU A 211 13.86 13.26 8.14
CA LEU A 211 15.18 13.88 8.33
C LEU A 211 16.36 12.90 8.20
N HIS A 212 16.14 11.63 8.55
CA HIS A 212 17.17 10.59 8.53
C HIS A 212 16.95 9.58 7.40
N GLU A 213 16.42 10.05 6.26
CA GLU A 213 16.28 9.21 5.08
C GLU A 213 17.63 8.67 4.62
N GLU A 214 17.68 7.36 4.36
CA GLU A 214 18.89 6.67 3.94
C GLU A 214 18.54 5.58 2.92
N HIS A 215 19.42 5.42 1.92
CA HIS A 215 19.32 4.36 0.93
C HIS A 215 20.63 3.59 0.84
N VAL A 216 20.61 2.33 1.28
CA VAL A 216 21.75 1.40 1.18
C VAL A 216 21.51 0.44 0.01
N ARG A 217 22.39 0.43 -0.97
CA ARG A 217 22.27 -0.34 -2.22
C ARG A 217 23.49 -1.22 -2.42
N GLY A 218 23.31 -2.41 -2.98
CA GLY A 218 24.39 -3.34 -3.28
C GLY A 218 23.87 -4.76 -3.45
N THR A 219 24.77 -5.72 -3.33
CA THR A 219 24.42 -7.13 -3.17
C THR A 219 23.84 -7.41 -1.77
N LEU A 220 23.09 -8.49 -1.62
CA LEU A 220 22.60 -8.89 -0.30
C LEU A 220 23.75 -9.05 0.71
N ALA A 221 24.92 -9.60 0.29
CA ALA A 221 26.09 -9.74 1.17
C ALA A 221 26.59 -8.38 1.67
N GLU A 222 26.74 -7.38 0.79
CA GLU A 222 27.22 -6.03 1.14
C GLU A 222 26.24 -5.30 2.06
N VAL A 223 24.94 -5.38 1.76
CA VAL A 223 23.90 -4.69 2.54
C VAL A 223 23.70 -5.36 3.91
N ILE A 224 23.86 -6.69 4.00
CA ILE A 224 23.86 -7.39 5.30
C ILE A 224 25.03 -6.90 6.15
N ALA A 225 26.25 -6.87 5.62
CA ALA A 225 27.43 -6.42 6.35
C ALA A 225 27.24 -4.99 6.89
N HIS A 226 26.70 -4.08 6.07
CA HIS A 226 26.41 -2.71 6.50
C HIS A 226 25.47 -2.66 7.73
N PHE A 227 24.34 -3.40 7.70
CA PHE A 227 23.36 -3.35 8.78
C PHE A 227 23.70 -4.22 9.98
N GLU A 228 24.70 -5.10 9.89
CA GLU A 228 25.27 -5.77 11.06
C GLU A 228 26.12 -4.84 11.91
N GLU A 229 26.80 -3.86 11.29
CA GLU A 229 27.60 -2.86 11.99
C GLU A 229 26.73 -1.73 12.57
N ALA A 230 25.69 -1.31 11.83
CA ALA A 230 24.79 -0.22 12.22
C ALA A 230 23.40 -0.77 12.55
N SER A 231 23.02 -0.77 13.82
CA SER A 231 21.66 -1.16 14.23
C SER A 231 20.60 -0.27 13.56
N PRO A 232 19.79 -0.79 12.63
CA PRO A 232 18.80 0.02 11.92
C PRO A 232 17.67 0.49 12.85
N ARG A 233 17.15 1.69 12.60
CA ARG A 233 16.00 2.27 13.29
C ARG A 233 15.02 2.83 12.26
N GLY A 234 13.77 3.01 12.67
CA GLY A 234 12.73 3.62 11.86
C GLY A 234 12.04 2.65 10.92
N GLU A 235 11.37 3.18 9.91
CA GLU A 235 10.57 2.42 8.95
C GLU A 235 11.42 2.03 7.74
N ILE A 236 11.20 0.81 7.23
CA ILE A 236 12.08 0.22 6.24
C ILE A 236 11.27 -0.34 5.06
N VAL A 237 11.75 -0.03 3.86
CA VAL A 237 11.32 -0.66 2.62
C VAL A 237 12.51 -1.38 1.98
N ILE A 238 12.36 -2.65 1.67
CA ILE A 238 13.35 -3.45 0.97
C ILE A 238 12.90 -3.62 -0.48
N THR A 239 13.74 -3.24 -1.42
CA THR A 239 13.53 -3.47 -2.85
C THR A 239 14.55 -4.49 -3.34
N LEU A 240 14.11 -5.67 -3.75
CA LEU A 240 14.95 -6.78 -4.18
C LEU A 240 14.81 -7.01 -5.68
N ALA A 241 15.93 -7.14 -6.39
CA ALA A 241 15.92 -7.43 -7.82
C ALA A 241 15.27 -8.79 -8.12
N GLY A 242 14.55 -8.88 -9.22
CA GLY A 242 14.04 -10.14 -9.75
C GLY A 242 15.15 -11.11 -10.16
N CYS A 243 14.80 -12.38 -10.41
CA CYS A 243 15.76 -13.35 -10.90
C CYS A 243 16.21 -13.04 -12.34
N ASN A 244 17.48 -13.26 -12.64
CA ASN A 244 18.04 -13.08 -13.98
C ASN A 244 17.80 -14.35 -14.80
N VAL A 245 16.66 -14.46 -15.50
CA VAL A 245 16.26 -15.63 -16.29
C VAL A 245 17.33 -16.06 -17.30
N LYS A 246 18.15 -15.12 -17.82
CA LYS A 246 19.25 -15.43 -18.74
C LYS A 246 20.40 -16.19 -18.06
N LYS A 247 20.80 -15.79 -16.84
CA LYS A 247 21.87 -16.49 -16.09
C LYS A 247 21.46 -17.90 -15.64
N THR A 248 20.17 -18.14 -15.43
CA THR A 248 19.66 -19.46 -15.00
C THR A 248 19.68 -20.46 -16.14
N LYS A 249 19.37 -20.03 -17.38
CA LYS A 249 19.47 -20.90 -18.58
C LYS A 249 20.93 -21.26 -18.91
N ASP A 250 21.85 -20.31 -18.79
CA ASP A 250 23.29 -20.56 -19.03
C ASP A 250 23.91 -21.49 -17.97
N LYS A 251 23.41 -21.48 -16.73
CA LYS A 251 23.85 -22.44 -15.70
C LYS A 251 23.28 -23.86 -15.93
N GLN A 252 22.03 -23.97 -16.36
CA GLN A 252 21.44 -25.30 -16.69
C GLN A 252 22.10 -25.94 -17.91
N LEU A 253 22.37 -25.16 -18.95
CA LEU A 253 23.09 -25.66 -20.15
C LEU A 253 24.53 -26.15 -19.85
N LYS A 254 25.22 -25.54 -18.86
CA LYS A 254 26.55 -25.96 -18.42
C LYS A 254 26.59 -27.16 -17.47
N LEU A 255 25.44 -27.62 -16.98
CA LEU A 255 25.33 -28.84 -16.17
C LEU A 255 24.90 -30.07 -16.98
N GLU A 256 24.51 -29.87 -18.25
CA GLU A 256 24.12 -30.92 -19.18
C GLU A 256 25.21 -31.22 -20.23
N GLU A 257 26.35 -30.51 -20.21
CA GLU A 257 27.61 -30.81 -20.92
C GLU A 257 28.61 -31.53 -20.00
#